data_b7a7aa8ddd6616c05599fdcd79169fbc
#
_entry.id   b7a7aa8ddd6616c05599fdcd79169fbc
#
_cell.length_a   1.000
_cell.length_b   1.000
_cell.length_c   1.000
_cell.angle_alpha   90.00
_cell.angle_beta   90.00
_cell.angle_gamma   90.00
#
_symmetry.space_group_name_H-M   'P 1'
#
loop_
_entity.id
_entity.type
_entity.pdbx_description
1 polymer ?
#
loop_
_entity_poly.entity_id
_entity_poly.type
_entity_poly.pdbx_seq_one_letter_code
_entity_poly.pdbx_strand_id
1 'polypeptide(L)'
;MSEDLVLYERRGPSAWITLNRPGKLNAMTYALVDQFEAALDRAEADDEVRVVVVRGAGRAFCAGYDLEQEANEGEPTITEWHEVLARDVAVTMKLWGLSKPTIAAVHGWCLAGGMEVAMACDLLICTDDARFGEPEVRYGSGPVTLLMPFVLSERRTRELLLTGDTIDAETALDWGLANRVVPADGLDAEVQEWVARIAPTPLRVLQLTKQALNRAQRAMGLLEAVEANLDLSAMLNGAQTPEQNAFDELVRTDGLKAALAWRDKRYGEILGELGEA
;
A
#
# COMPACT_ATOMS: atom_id res chain seq x y z
N MET A 1 12.24 -23.33 -10.40
CA MET A 1 11.89 -22.07 -11.10
C MET A 1 11.28 -21.19 -10.03
N SER A 2 11.80 -19.97 -9.80
CA SER A 2 11.18 -19.03 -8.89
C SER A 2 9.78 -18.71 -9.41
N GLU A 3 8.80 -18.68 -8.53
CA GLU A 3 7.43 -18.28 -8.85
C GLU A 3 7.45 -16.80 -9.31
N ASP A 4 6.71 -16.48 -10.39
CA ASP A 4 6.59 -15.11 -10.88
C ASP A 4 5.60 -14.34 -10.00
N LEU A 5 6.10 -13.80 -8.88
CA LEU A 5 5.31 -13.06 -7.89
C LEU A 5 4.95 -11.65 -8.36
N VAL A 6 5.65 -11.14 -9.38
CA VAL A 6 5.37 -9.88 -10.05
C VAL A 6 5.43 -10.08 -11.56
N LEU A 7 4.36 -9.71 -12.25
CA LEU A 7 4.32 -9.76 -13.70
C LEU A 7 4.61 -8.36 -14.26
N TYR A 8 5.39 -8.30 -15.33
CA TYR A 8 5.71 -7.08 -16.04
C TYR A 8 5.26 -7.18 -17.50
N GLU A 9 4.39 -6.28 -17.91
CA GLU A 9 3.91 -6.19 -19.29
C GLU A 9 4.06 -4.75 -19.80
N ARG A 10 4.58 -4.59 -21.01
CA ARG A 10 4.55 -3.29 -21.69
C ARG A 10 3.34 -3.22 -22.63
N ARG A 11 2.47 -2.22 -22.42
CA ARG A 11 1.30 -1.91 -23.26
C ARG A 11 1.50 -0.54 -23.89
N GLY A 12 2.03 -0.51 -25.10
CA GLY A 12 2.38 0.74 -25.77
C GLY A 12 3.33 1.59 -24.93
N PRO A 13 2.94 2.83 -24.57
CA PRO A 13 3.79 3.74 -23.77
C PRO A 13 3.70 3.50 -22.26
N SER A 14 3.04 2.45 -21.79
CA SER A 14 2.92 2.15 -20.35
C SER A 14 3.55 0.82 -19.97
N ALA A 15 4.19 0.78 -18.79
CA ALA A 15 4.59 -0.44 -18.11
C ALA A 15 3.53 -0.83 -17.09
N TRP A 16 3.02 -2.05 -17.16
CA TRP A 16 2.06 -2.62 -16.23
C TRP A 16 2.77 -3.60 -15.32
N ILE A 17 2.79 -3.30 -14.03
CA ILE A 17 3.39 -4.11 -12.98
C ILE A 17 2.24 -4.70 -12.17
N THR A 18 2.12 -6.03 -12.19
CA THR A 18 1.04 -6.75 -11.51
C THR A 18 1.59 -7.54 -10.34
N LEU A 19 1.17 -7.23 -9.12
CA LEU A 19 1.41 -8.05 -7.94
C LEU A 19 0.65 -9.37 -8.11
N ASN A 20 1.34 -10.52 -8.09
CA ASN A 20 0.81 -11.80 -8.56
C ASN A 20 0.88 -12.90 -7.50
N ARG A 21 0.22 -12.68 -6.37
CA ARG A 21 -0.07 -13.67 -5.33
C ARG A 21 -1.58 -13.72 -5.02
N PRO A 22 -2.46 -13.97 -6.03
CA PRO A 22 -3.91 -13.81 -5.86
C PRO A 22 -4.51 -14.71 -4.78
N GLY A 23 -3.92 -15.88 -4.50
CA GLY A 23 -4.33 -16.79 -3.44
C GLY A 23 -4.11 -16.24 -2.02
N LYS A 24 -3.28 -15.21 -1.87
CA LYS A 24 -2.97 -14.50 -0.62
C LYS A 24 -3.30 -13.01 -0.70
N LEU A 25 -4.27 -12.63 -1.55
CA LEU A 25 -4.67 -11.22 -1.77
C LEU A 25 -3.48 -10.30 -2.10
N ASN A 26 -2.47 -10.82 -2.80
CA ASN A 26 -1.24 -10.14 -3.17
C ASN A 26 -0.43 -9.61 -1.96
N ALA A 27 -0.55 -10.24 -0.79
CA ALA A 27 0.26 -9.91 0.38
C ALA A 27 1.75 -9.99 0.05
N MET A 28 2.49 -8.96 0.45
CA MET A 28 3.88 -8.73 0.09
C MET A 28 4.82 -9.52 1.00
N THR A 29 5.45 -10.56 0.42
CA THR A 29 6.62 -11.21 1.02
C THR A 29 7.89 -10.50 0.59
N TYR A 30 9.01 -10.77 1.25
CA TYR A 30 10.32 -10.24 0.84
C TYR A 30 10.64 -10.56 -0.62
N ALA A 31 10.32 -11.77 -1.08
CA ALA A 31 10.55 -12.17 -2.47
C ALA A 31 9.66 -11.39 -3.46
N LEU A 32 8.42 -11.06 -3.08
CA LEU A 32 7.57 -10.20 -3.90
C LEU A 32 8.10 -8.78 -3.93
N VAL A 33 8.52 -8.23 -2.79
CA VAL A 33 9.13 -6.89 -2.68
C VAL A 33 10.36 -6.78 -3.59
N ASP A 34 11.27 -7.77 -3.59
CA ASP A 34 12.45 -7.80 -4.46
C ASP A 34 12.06 -7.79 -5.95
N GLN A 35 11.07 -8.61 -6.34
CA GLN A 35 10.61 -8.63 -7.72
C GLN A 35 9.88 -7.35 -8.12
N PHE A 36 9.14 -6.74 -7.19
CA PHE A 36 8.47 -5.46 -7.41
C PHE A 36 9.49 -4.34 -7.61
N GLU A 37 10.51 -4.28 -6.78
CA GLU A 37 11.62 -3.34 -6.92
C GLU A 37 12.33 -3.49 -8.26
N ALA A 38 12.66 -4.71 -8.68
CA ALA A 38 13.27 -4.98 -9.97
C ALA A 38 12.36 -4.56 -11.15
N ALA A 39 11.04 -4.73 -11.02
CA ALA A 39 10.08 -4.29 -12.03
C ALA A 39 10.01 -2.75 -12.13
N LEU A 40 10.11 -2.04 -11.00
CA LEU A 40 10.20 -0.57 -10.98
C LEU A 40 11.48 -0.08 -11.66
N ASP A 41 12.63 -0.71 -11.39
CA ASP A 41 13.90 -0.39 -12.04
C ASP A 41 13.83 -0.59 -13.55
N ARG A 42 13.23 -1.71 -13.98
CA ARG A 42 13.02 -1.99 -15.40
C ARG A 42 12.15 -0.93 -16.07
N ALA A 43 11.05 -0.52 -15.42
CA ALA A 43 10.16 0.52 -15.95
C ALA A 43 10.84 1.89 -16.02
N GLU A 44 11.67 2.21 -15.02
CA GLU A 44 12.44 3.47 -14.98
C GLU A 44 13.49 3.54 -16.09
N ALA A 45 14.17 2.43 -16.38
CA ALA A 45 15.24 2.36 -17.38
C ALA A 45 14.75 2.31 -18.84
N ASP A 46 13.46 1.99 -19.09
CA ASP A 46 12.91 1.86 -20.45
C ASP A 46 12.44 3.21 -20.99
N ASP A 47 13.19 3.83 -21.90
CA ASP A 47 12.88 5.14 -22.51
C ASP A 47 11.55 5.15 -23.30
N GLU A 48 11.01 4.01 -23.69
CA GLU A 48 9.70 3.90 -24.35
C GLU A 48 8.53 3.94 -23.37
N VAL A 49 8.79 3.75 -22.08
CA VAL A 49 7.79 3.85 -21.02
C VAL A 49 7.61 5.31 -20.60
N ARG A 50 6.38 5.77 -20.66
CA ARG A 50 5.94 7.13 -20.26
C ARG A 50 5.18 7.13 -18.94
N VAL A 51 4.45 6.03 -18.66
CA VAL A 51 3.60 5.87 -17.49
C VAL A 51 3.80 4.48 -16.91
N VAL A 52 3.87 4.37 -15.58
CA VAL A 52 3.92 3.09 -14.87
C VAL A 52 2.57 2.85 -14.21
N VAL A 53 2.00 1.66 -14.41
CA VAL A 53 0.74 1.23 -13.80
C VAL A 53 1.02 0.11 -12.83
N VAL A 54 0.58 0.23 -11.59
CA VAL A 54 0.64 -0.81 -10.56
C VAL A 54 -0.76 -1.37 -10.33
N ARG A 55 -0.89 -2.69 -10.32
CA ARG A 55 -2.17 -3.39 -10.09
C ARG A 55 -1.98 -4.70 -9.35
N GLY A 56 -3.05 -5.29 -8.85
CA GLY A 56 -3.06 -6.64 -8.28
C GLY A 56 -3.63 -7.67 -9.25
N ALA A 57 -3.25 -8.93 -9.10
CA ALA A 57 -3.92 -10.06 -9.75
C ALA A 57 -5.08 -10.59 -8.89
N GLY A 58 -6.09 -11.17 -9.53
CA GLY A 58 -7.21 -11.81 -8.84
C GLY A 58 -8.22 -10.82 -8.27
N ARG A 59 -8.60 -10.97 -6.99
CA ARG A 59 -9.72 -10.26 -6.34
C ARG A 59 -9.34 -9.10 -5.45
N ALA A 60 -8.07 -8.68 -5.43
CA ALA A 60 -7.58 -7.60 -4.58
C ALA A 60 -6.41 -6.89 -5.24
N PHE A 61 -6.23 -5.63 -4.90
CA PHE A 61 -5.01 -4.91 -5.22
C PHE A 61 -3.85 -5.47 -4.40
N CYS A 62 -3.86 -5.28 -3.08
CA CYS A 62 -2.88 -5.80 -2.14
C CYS A 62 -3.41 -5.69 -0.71
N ALA A 63 -3.22 -6.73 0.11
CA ALA A 63 -3.65 -6.75 1.51
C ALA A 63 -2.57 -6.30 2.50
N GLY A 64 -1.42 -5.79 2.02
CA GLY A 64 -0.29 -5.36 2.85
C GLY A 64 0.83 -6.39 2.91
N TYR A 65 1.68 -6.31 3.93
CA TYR A 65 2.76 -7.27 4.15
C TYR A 65 2.24 -8.63 4.63
N ASP A 66 3.02 -9.68 4.41
CA ASP A 66 2.58 -11.06 4.70
C ASP A 66 2.72 -11.36 6.19
N LEU A 67 1.61 -11.23 6.94
CA LEU A 67 1.54 -11.47 8.38
C LEU A 67 1.90 -12.91 8.78
N GLU A 68 1.74 -13.90 7.88
CA GLU A 68 2.19 -15.28 8.15
C GLU A 68 3.71 -15.37 8.09
N GLN A 69 4.35 -14.62 7.18
CA GLN A 69 5.80 -14.53 7.15
C GLN A 69 6.32 -13.82 8.40
N GLU A 70 5.80 -12.65 8.74
CA GLU A 70 6.22 -11.86 9.91
C GLU A 70 6.08 -12.66 11.21
N ALA A 71 4.93 -13.27 11.46
CA ALA A 71 4.68 -14.06 12.67
C ALA A 71 5.64 -15.26 12.84
N ASN A 72 6.21 -15.77 11.74
CA ASN A 72 7.16 -16.90 11.77
C ASN A 72 8.64 -16.48 11.91
N GLU A 73 8.96 -15.19 11.93
CA GLU A 73 10.33 -14.69 12.11
C GLU A 73 10.80 -14.68 13.58
N GLY A 74 9.91 -15.05 14.49
CA GLY A 74 10.21 -15.09 15.93
C GLY A 74 9.89 -13.77 16.61
N GLU A 75 10.77 -13.32 17.51
CA GLU A 75 10.62 -12.08 18.28
C GLU A 75 11.79 -11.12 17.92
N PRO A 76 11.71 -10.42 16.79
CA PRO A 76 12.77 -9.52 16.36
C PRO A 76 12.96 -8.38 17.38
N THR A 77 14.19 -7.99 17.62
CA THR A 77 14.54 -6.80 18.39
C THR A 77 14.10 -5.52 17.66
N ILE A 78 14.08 -4.38 18.36
CA ILE A 78 13.79 -3.07 17.72
C ILE A 78 14.73 -2.82 16.53
N THR A 79 16.01 -3.20 16.64
CA THR A 79 16.98 -3.01 15.56
C THR A 79 16.66 -3.88 14.36
N GLU A 80 16.31 -5.15 14.56
CA GLU A 80 15.92 -6.05 13.48
C GLU A 80 14.60 -5.60 12.83
N TRP A 81 13.62 -5.15 13.61
CA TRP A 81 12.41 -4.52 13.08
C TRP A 81 12.72 -3.28 12.24
N HIS A 82 13.64 -2.44 12.69
CA HIS A 82 14.04 -1.26 11.93
C HIS A 82 14.63 -1.66 10.57
N GLU A 83 15.45 -2.71 10.48
CA GLU A 83 16.02 -3.20 9.22
C GLU A 83 14.94 -3.73 8.27
N VAL A 84 13.98 -4.51 8.78
CA VAL A 84 12.85 -5.03 8.00
C VAL A 84 11.99 -3.89 7.46
N LEU A 85 11.52 -3.01 8.34
CA LEU A 85 10.64 -1.89 7.96
C LEU A 85 11.35 -0.88 7.04
N ALA A 86 12.66 -0.67 7.20
CA ALA A 86 13.43 0.18 6.31
C ALA A 86 13.42 -0.32 4.86
N ARG A 87 13.43 -1.64 4.64
CA ARG A 87 13.29 -2.25 3.32
C ARG A 87 11.91 -1.99 2.72
N ASP A 88 10.87 -2.11 3.52
CA ASP A 88 9.47 -1.89 3.11
C ASP A 88 9.24 -0.41 2.76
N VAL A 89 9.75 0.49 3.58
CA VAL A 89 9.78 1.93 3.30
C VAL A 89 10.53 2.21 1.99
N ALA A 90 11.68 1.56 1.78
CA ALA A 90 12.53 1.82 0.60
C ALA A 90 11.81 1.50 -0.70
N VAL A 91 11.08 0.38 -0.83
CA VAL A 91 10.35 0.03 -2.06
C VAL A 91 9.17 0.99 -2.31
N THR A 92 8.42 1.36 -1.27
CA THR A 92 7.33 2.32 -1.35
C THR A 92 7.85 3.70 -1.78
N MET A 93 8.93 4.17 -1.16
CA MET A 93 9.55 5.45 -1.50
C MET A 93 10.27 5.42 -2.86
N LYS A 94 10.74 4.27 -3.33
CA LYS A 94 11.24 4.08 -4.70
C LYS A 94 10.12 4.30 -5.73
N LEU A 95 8.93 3.72 -5.50
CA LEU A 95 7.76 3.96 -6.36
C LEU A 95 7.37 5.44 -6.39
N TRP A 96 7.26 6.08 -5.22
CA TRP A 96 7.00 7.53 -5.11
C TRP A 96 8.06 8.35 -5.86
N GLY A 97 9.33 7.93 -5.77
CA GLY A 97 10.49 8.63 -6.33
C GLY A 97 10.72 8.40 -7.83
N LEU A 98 10.00 7.48 -8.49
CA LEU A 98 10.15 7.24 -9.93
C LEU A 98 10.04 8.55 -10.71
N SER A 99 10.86 8.70 -11.75
CA SER A 99 10.84 9.91 -12.57
C SER A 99 9.62 10.00 -13.49
N LYS A 100 8.96 8.87 -13.74
CA LYS A 100 7.80 8.74 -14.61
C LYS A 100 6.50 8.80 -13.81
N PRO A 101 5.40 9.36 -14.37
CA PRO A 101 4.08 9.29 -13.76
C PRO A 101 3.65 7.86 -13.45
N THR A 102 2.99 7.67 -12.31
CA THR A 102 2.53 6.39 -11.81
C THR A 102 1.03 6.38 -11.57
N ILE A 103 0.35 5.27 -11.87
CA ILE A 103 -1.08 5.08 -11.65
C ILE A 103 -1.29 3.80 -10.84
N ALA A 104 -1.96 3.89 -9.70
CA ALA A 104 -2.51 2.74 -9.01
C ALA A 104 -3.86 2.37 -9.62
N ALA A 105 -3.98 1.15 -10.16
CA ALA A 105 -5.22 0.57 -10.67
C ALA A 105 -5.77 -0.40 -9.61
N VAL A 106 -6.65 0.12 -8.74
CA VAL A 106 -7.09 -0.56 -7.52
C VAL A 106 -8.43 -1.24 -7.69
N HIS A 107 -8.54 -2.48 -7.24
CA HIS A 107 -9.81 -3.21 -7.13
C HIS A 107 -9.83 -4.06 -5.86
N GLY A 108 -11.02 -4.30 -5.31
CA GLY A 108 -11.18 -5.07 -4.08
C GLY A 108 -10.36 -4.49 -2.92
N TRP A 109 -9.66 -5.34 -2.17
CA TRP A 109 -8.93 -4.92 -0.99
C TRP A 109 -7.59 -4.22 -1.32
N CYS A 110 -7.40 -3.05 -0.74
CA CYS A 110 -6.20 -2.23 -0.78
C CYS A 110 -5.89 -1.80 0.67
N LEU A 111 -5.15 -2.62 1.40
CA LEU A 111 -4.98 -2.48 2.84
C LEU A 111 -3.50 -2.36 3.23
N ALA A 112 -3.26 -1.71 4.36
CA ALA A 112 -1.95 -1.69 5.00
C ALA A 112 -0.84 -1.19 4.04
N GLY A 113 0.30 -1.86 3.98
CA GLY A 113 1.35 -1.58 2.99
C GLY A 113 0.86 -1.55 1.53
N GLY A 114 -0.27 -2.24 1.21
CA GLY A 114 -0.90 -2.13 -0.10
C GLY A 114 -1.54 -0.76 -0.34
N MET A 115 -2.14 -0.15 0.69
CA MET A 115 -2.63 1.23 0.63
C MET A 115 -1.47 2.23 0.53
N GLU A 116 -0.37 1.99 1.23
CA GLU A 116 0.85 2.80 1.13
C GLU A 116 1.43 2.78 -0.30
N VAL A 117 1.49 1.59 -0.94
CA VAL A 117 1.90 1.46 -2.35
C VAL A 117 0.95 2.23 -3.27
N ALA A 118 -0.37 2.18 -3.03
CA ALA A 118 -1.34 2.93 -3.82
C ALA A 118 -1.17 4.45 -3.63
N MET A 119 -0.95 4.92 -2.39
CA MET A 119 -0.68 6.33 -2.08
C MET A 119 0.67 6.84 -2.59
N ALA A 120 1.64 5.95 -2.80
CA ALA A 120 2.93 6.29 -3.41
C ALA A 120 2.83 6.56 -4.93
N CYS A 121 1.73 6.15 -5.57
CA CYS A 121 1.45 6.51 -6.95
C CYS A 121 0.95 7.95 -7.08
N ASP A 122 1.20 8.57 -8.23
CA ASP A 122 0.74 9.95 -8.52
C ASP A 122 -0.77 10.03 -8.68
N LEU A 123 -1.39 8.97 -9.20
CA LEU A 123 -2.82 8.90 -9.50
C LEU A 123 -3.38 7.56 -9.02
N LEU A 124 -4.65 7.56 -8.59
CA LEU A 124 -5.37 6.37 -8.16
C LEU A 124 -6.72 6.28 -8.88
N ILE A 125 -6.92 5.19 -9.60
CA ILE A 125 -8.19 4.84 -10.25
C ILE A 125 -8.66 3.54 -9.61
N CYS A 126 -9.89 3.48 -9.14
CA CYS A 126 -10.38 2.28 -8.47
C CYS A 126 -11.74 1.81 -9.01
N THR A 127 -12.04 0.56 -8.73
CA THR A 127 -13.37 0.00 -8.95
C THR A 127 -14.33 0.34 -7.81
N ASP A 128 -15.63 0.25 -8.06
CA ASP A 128 -16.70 0.52 -7.10
C ASP A 128 -16.71 -0.47 -5.90
N ASP A 129 -16.12 -1.65 -6.05
CA ASP A 129 -15.94 -2.64 -4.99
C ASP A 129 -14.66 -2.43 -4.15
N ALA A 130 -13.84 -1.43 -4.47
CA ALA A 130 -12.59 -1.19 -3.75
C ALA A 130 -12.81 -0.82 -2.27
N ARG A 131 -11.90 -1.31 -1.41
CA ARG A 131 -11.88 -1.01 0.04
C ARG A 131 -10.46 -0.63 0.45
N PHE A 132 -10.35 0.47 1.18
CA PHE A 132 -9.08 1.08 1.58
C PHE A 132 -9.00 1.18 3.09
N GLY A 133 -7.83 0.95 3.67
CA GLY A 133 -7.61 1.13 5.11
C GLY A 133 -6.24 0.67 5.57
N GLU A 134 -5.87 1.08 6.77
CA GLU A 134 -4.67 0.66 7.49
C GLU A 134 -5.07 0.07 8.86
N PRO A 135 -5.50 -1.21 8.89
CA PRO A 135 -6.05 -1.84 10.07
C PRO A 135 -5.00 -2.33 11.09
N GLU A 136 -3.72 -2.00 10.89
CA GLU A 136 -2.59 -2.46 11.72
C GLU A 136 -2.74 -2.09 13.18
N VAL A 137 -3.30 -0.91 13.47
CA VAL A 137 -3.58 -0.44 14.83
C VAL A 137 -4.46 -1.41 15.62
N ARG A 138 -5.27 -2.21 14.93
CA ARG A 138 -6.20 -3.16 15.56
C ARG A 138 -5.54 -4.46 16.07
N TYR A 139 -4.29 -4.70 15.70
CA TYR A 139 -3.54 -5.87 16.19
C TYR A 139 -2.16 -5.52 16.75
N GLY A 140 -1.90 -4.24 17.01
CA GLY A 140 -0.72 -3.81 17.74
C GLY A 140 0.46 -3.35 16.87
N SER A 141 0.20 -3.07 15.60
CA SER A 141 1.18 -2.46 14.69
C SER A 141 0.72 -1.06 14.25
N GLY A 142 1.43 -0.44 13.33
CA GLY A 142 1.11 0.89 12.78
C GLY A 142 1.53 1.00 11.32
N PRO A 143 1.27 2.15 10.68
CA PRO A 143 1.67 2.36 9.28
C PRO A 143 3.19 2.24 9.16
N VAL A 144 3.65 1.60 8.07
CA VAL A 144 5.08 1.44 7.79
C VAL A 144 5.63 2.69 7.11
N THR A 145 4.98 3.12 6.01
CA THR A 145 5.36 4.33 5.26
C THR A 145 4.30 5.40 5.44
N LEU A 146 4.54 6.39 6.29
CA LEU A 146 3.56 7.42 6.63
C LEU A 146 3.35 8.43 5.49
N LEU A 147 2.65 8.03 4.43
CA LEU A 147 2.30 8.88 3.29
C LEU A 147 0.92 9.56 3.43
N MET A 148 0.01 8.96 4.18
CA MET A 148 -1.40 9.39 4.26
C MET A 148 -1.58 10.88 4.62
N PRO A 149 -0.80 11.50 5.53
CA PRO A 149 -0.94 12.94 5.84
C PRO A 149 -0.63 13.87 4.67
N PHE A 150 0.06 13.37 3.62
CA PHE A 150 0.42 14.12 2.41
C PHE A 150 -0.54 13.88 1.25
N VAL A 151 -1.48 12.94 1.42
CA VAL A 151 -2.51 12.57 0.42
C VAL A 151 -3.89 12.99 0.90
N LEU A 152 -4.23 12.75 2.17
CA LEU A 152 -5.50 13.08 2.79
C LEU A 152 -5.39 14.29 3.74
N SER A 153 -6.53 14.89 4.07
CA SER A 153 -6.55 15.90 5.12
C SER A 153 -6.18 15.30 6.49
N GLU A 154 -5.65 16.13 7.39
CA GLU A 154 -5.22 15.70 8.73
C GLU A 154 -6.31 14.92 9.49
N ARG A 155 -7.57 15.37 9.42
CA ARG A 155 -8.67 14.71 10.13
C ARG A 155 -9.02 13.35 9.55
N ARG A 156 -9.02 13.21 8.23
CA ARG A 156 -9.26 11.92 7.55
C ARG A 156 -8.14 10.92 7.81
N THR A 157 -6.90 11.39 7.81
CA THR A 157 -5.73 10.59 8.20
C THR A 157 -5.88 10.07 9.63
N ARG A 158 -6.21 10.94 10.60
CA ARG A 158 -6.39 10.53 12.00
C ARG A 158 -7.55 9.58 12.17
N GLU A 159 -8.65 9.78 11.46
CA GLU A 159 -9.80 8.89 11.47
C GLU A 159 -9.39 7.46 11.09
N LEU A 160 -8.73 7.27 9.95
CA LEU A 160 -8.28 5.95 9.50
C LEU A 160 -7.21 5.34 10.40
N LEU A 161 -6.15 6.10 10.71
CA LEU A 161 -5.00 5.56 11.44
C LEU A 161 -5.28 5.34 12.95
N LEU A 162 -6.28 5.98 13.55
CA LEU A 162 -6.63 5.78 14.95
C LEU A 162 -7.74 4.75 15.15
N THR A 163 -8.59 4.53 14.14
CA THR A 163 -9.68 3.56 14.22
C THR A 163 -9.32 2.22 13.58
N GLY A 164 -8.44 2.23 12.56
CA GLY A 164 -8.18 1.09 11.70
C GLY A 164 -9.39 0.69 10.85
N ASP A 165 -10.33 1.61 10.65
CA ASP A 165 -11.50 1.38 9.80
C ASP A 165 -11.13 1.31 8.32
N THR A 166 -12.04 0.80 7.52
CA THR A 166 -11.93 0.83 6.07
C THR A 166 -12.96 1.78 5.46
N ILE A 167 -12.59 2.39 4.35
CA ILE A 167 -13.51 3.20 3.53
C ILE A 167 -13.77 2.52 2.20
N ASP A 168 -14.93 2.80 1.63
CA ASP A 168 -15.29 2.35 0.28
C ASP A 168 -14.79 3.30 -0.82
N ALA A 169 -15.02 2.91 -2.06
CA ALA A 169 -14.56 3.65 -3.24
C ALA A 169 -15.20 5.05 -3.34
N GLU A 170 -16.49 5.19 -2.99
CA GLU A 170 -17.19 6.46 -3.04
C GLU A 170 -16.60 7.45 -2.00
N THR A 171 -16.37 6.97 -0.79
CA THR A 171 -15.70 7.74 0.26
C THR A 171 -14.27 8.10 -0.14
N ALA A 172 -13.52 7.17 -0.74
CA ALA A 172 -12.17 7.43 -1.23
C ALA A 172 -12.13 8.53 -2.31
N LEU A 173 -13.12 8.56 -3.19
CA LEU A 173 -13.29 9.65 -4.17
C LEU A 173 -13.64 10.98 -3.49
N ASP A 174 -14.61 10.99 -2.56
CA ASP A 174 -15.02 12.20 -1.83
C ASP A 174 -13.87 12.78 -1.00
N TRP A 175 -13.05 11.94 -0.42
CA TRP A 175 -11.90 12.36 0.40
C TRP A 175 -10.68 12.80 -0.42
N GLY A 176 -10.69 12.53 -1.74
CA GLY A 176 -9.59 12.87 -2.65
C GLY A 176 -8.45 11.84 -2.65
N LEU A 177 -8.67 10.65 -2.10
CA LEU A 177 -7.74 9.53 -2.23
C LEU A 177 -7.77 8.97 -3.66
N ALA A 178 -8.96 8.78 -4.23
CA ALA A 178 -9.11 8.30 -5.59
C ALA A 178 -9.41 9.46 -6.57
N ASN A 179 -8.85 9.38 -7.77
CA ASN A 179 -9.13 10.30 -8.87
C ASN A 179 -10.38 9.91 -9.65
N ARG A 180 -10.70 8.61 -9.70
CA ARG A 180 -11.87 8.05 -10.40
C ARG A 180 -12.32 6.75 -9.75
N VAL A 181 -13.64 6.55 -9.81
CA VAL A 181 -14.29 5.27 -9.50
C VAL A 181 -15.01 4.80 -10.76
N VAL A 182 -14.84 3.54 -11.11
CA VAL A 182 -15.43 2.90 -12.29
C VAL A 182 -16.01 1.54 -11.93
N PRO A 183 -16.95 0.98 -12.72
CA PRO A 183 -17.35 -0.42 -12.58
C PRO A 183 -16.17 -1.37 -12.74
N ALA A 184 -16.24 -2.56 -12.13
CA ALA A 184 -15.13 -3.53 -12.08
C ALA A 184 -14.58 -3.90 -13.47
N ASP A 185 -15.42 -3.99 -14.49
CA ASP A 185 -15.03 -4.31 -15.86
C ASP A 185 -14.47 -3.10 -16.64
N GLY A 186 -14.56 -1.89 -16.07
CA GLY A 186 -14.10 -0.63 -16.68
C GLY A 186 -12.68 -0.23 -16.33
N LEU A 187 -12.03 -0.86 -15.32
CA LEU A 187 -10.77 -0.38 -14.74
C LEU A 187 -9.64 -0.26 -15.78
N ASP A 188 -9.35 -1.34 -16.51
CA ASP A 188 -8.26 -1.34 -17.49
C ASP A 188 -8.50 -0.30 -18.61
N ALA A 189 -9.75 -0.11 -19.04
CA ALA A 189 -10.10 0.86 -20.06
C ALA A 189 -9.90 2.30 -19.59
N GLU A 190 -10.35 2.64 -18.38
CA GLU A 190 -10.15 3.96 -17.78
C GLU A 190 -8.65 4.27 -17.58
N VAL A 191 -7.89 3.31 -17.04
CA VAL A 191 -6.43 3.47 -16.90
C VAL A 191 -5.76 3.72 -18.27
N GLN A 192 -6.16 2.99 -19.31
CA GLN A 192 -5.64 3.21 -20.67
C GLN A 192 -6.01 4.59 -21.22
N GLU A 193 -7.20 5.10 -20.92
CA GLU A 193 -7.58 6.47 -21.28
C GLU A 193 -6.67 7.50 -20.60
N TRP A 194 -6.36 7.34 -19.31
CA TRP A 194 -5.44 8.22 -18.60
C TRP A 194 -4.01 8.12 -19.17
N VAL A 195 -3.54 6.91 -19.49
CA VAL A 195 -2.26 6.72 -20.19
C VAL A 195 -2.25 7.46 -21.50
N ALA A 196 -3.31 7.35 -22.32
CA ALA A 196 -3.42 8.03 -23.60
C ALA A 196 -3.44 9.57 -23.48
N ARG A 197 -3.93 10.11 -22.37
CA ARG A 197 -3.91 11.55 -22.07
C ARG A 197 -2.55 12.05 -21.61
N ILE A 198 -1.77 11.23 -20.90
CA ILE A 198 -0.47 11.60 -20.33
C ILE A 198 0.68 11.38 -21.34
N ALA A 199 0.70 10.25 -22.02
CA ALA A 199 1.82 9.78 -22.83
C ALA A 199 2.24 10.69 -24.01
N PRO A 200 1.36 11.50 -24.64
CA PRO A 200 1.77 12.46 -25.68
C PRO A 200 2.70 13.56 -25.17
N THR A 201 2.72 13.83 -23.86
CA THR A 201 3.60 14.82 -23.26
C THR A 201 5.05 14.35 -23.35
N PRO A 202 6.02 15.20 -23.78
CA PRO A 202 7.42 14.82 -23.84
C PRO A 202 7.92 14.29 -22.49
N LEU A 203 8.65 13.16 -22.50
CA LEU A 203 9.09 12.48 -21.27
C LEU A 203 9.80 13.44 -20.29
N ARG A 204 10.69 14.27 -20.80
CA ARG A 204 11.42 15.25 -19.97
C ARG A 204 10.49 16.24 -19.25
N VAL A 205 9.38 16.61 -19.85
CA VAL A 205 8.38 17.49 -19.23
C VAL A 205 7.66 16.76 -18.10
N LEU A 206 7.23 15.51 -18.32
CA LEU A 206 6.63 14.66 -17.28
C LEU A 206 7.56 14.50 -16.09
N GLN A 207 8.83 14.14 -16.35
CA GLN A 207 9.85 13.93 -15.32
C GLN A 207 10.08 15.20 -14.48
N LEU A 208 10.27 16.35 -15.12
CA LEU A 208 10.52 17.61 -14.40
C LEU A 208 9.29 18.10 -13.64
N THR A 209 8.08 17.87 -14.19
CA THR A 209 6.83 18.21 -13.50
C THR A 209 6.66 17.35 -12.24
N LYS A 210 6.82 16.01 -12.35
CA LYS A 210 6.77 15.13 -11.18
C LYS A 210 7.87 15.49 -10.17
N GLN A 211 9.08 15.74 -10.62
CA GLN A 211 10.17 16.17 -9.74
C GLN A 211 9.82 17.47 -8.97
N ALA A 212 9.15 18.42 -9.63
CA ALA A 212 8.71 19.66 -8.96
C ALA A 212 7.66 19.38 -7.88
N LEU A 213 6.67 18.50 -8.17
CA LEU A 213 5.65 18.07 -7.20
C LEU A 213 6.28 17.33 -6.00
N ASN A 214 7.18 16.38 -6.26
CA ASN A 214 7.86 15.66 -5.19
C ASN A 214 8.75 16.58 -4.34
N ARG A 215 9.39 17.59 -4.93
CA ARG A 215 10.14 18.61 -4.18
C ARG A 215 9.23 19.44 -3.27
N ALA A 216 8.02 19.77 -3.72
CA ALA A 216 7.04 20.47 -2.88
C ALA A 216 6.64 19.62 -1.67
N GLN A 217 6.35 18.33 -1.85
CA GLN A 217 6.05 17.42 -0.72
C GLN A 217 7.25 17.26 0.22
N ARG A 218 8.48 17.17 -0.30
CA ARG A 218 9.70 17.19 0.53
C ARG A 218 9.81 18.45 1.36
N ALA A 219 9.54 19.61 0.77
CA ALA A 219 9.55 20.89 1.50
C ALA A 219 8.43 20.98 2.56
N MET A 220 7.38 20.18 2.45
CA MET A 220 6.33 20.02 3.47
C MET A 220 6.72 19.04 4.58
N GLY A 221 7.90 18.41 4.53
CA GLY A 221 8.40 17.51 5.57
C GLY A 221 8.10 16.02 5.33
N LEU A 222 7.81 15.59 4.09
CA LEU A 222 7.46 14.20 3.81
C LEU A 222 8.58 13.23 4.21
N LEU A 223 9.83 13.51 3.84
CA LEU A 223 10.93 12.59 4.13
C LEU A 223 11.19 12.48 5.63
N GLU A 224 11.15 13.60 6.34
CA GLU A 224 11.30 13.66 7.80
C GLU A 224 10.17 12.92 8.51
N ALA A 225 8.94 13.00 8.00
CA ALA A 225 7.81 12.26 8.56
C ALA A 225 7.95 10.74 8.35
N VAL A 226 8.37 10.31 7.16
CA VAL A 226 8.62 8.90 6.85
C VAL A 226 9.75 8.33 7.71
N GLU A 227 10.87 9.06 7.85
CA GLU A 227 12.02 8.63 8.66
C GLU A 227 11.64 8.55 10.15
N ALA A 228 10.99 9.57 10.69
CA ALA A 228 10.55 9.56 12.09
C ALA A 228 9.51 8.46 12.36
N ASN A 229 8.62 8.16 11.39
CA ASN A 229 7.66 7.08 11.53
C ASN A 229 8.33 5.69 11.49
N LEU A 230 9.36 5.50 10.69
CA LEU A 230 10.14 4.26 10.66
C LEU A 230 10.68 3.91 12.05
N ASP A 231 11.28 4.89 12.74
CA ASP A 231 11.77 4.70 14.12
C ASP A 231 10.63 4.34 15.08
N LEU A 232 9.49 5.07 15.01
CA LEU A 232 8.34 4.81 15.87
C LEU A 232 7.71 3.44 15.61
N SER A 233 7.61 3.03 14.34
CA SER A 233 7.07 1.73 13.96
C SER A 233 7.98 0.59 14.40
N ALA A 234 9.32 0.75 14.30
CA ALA A 234 10.28 -0.22 14.81
C ALA A 234 10.18 -0.36 16.35
N MET A 235 10.03 0.75 17.06
CA MET A 235 9.81 0.75 18.50
C MET A 235 8.48 0.09 18.88
N LEU A 236 7.41 0.35 18.15
CA LEU A 236 6.09 -0.23 18.37
C LEU A 236 6.09 -1.75 18.18
N ASN A 237 6.60 -2.23 17.05
CA ASN A 237 6.66 -3.67 16.76
C ASN A 237 7.62 -4.39 17.71
N GLY A 238 8.76 -3.79 18.07
CA GLY A 238 9.70 -4.33 19.05
C GLY A 238 9.22 -4.25 20.51
N ALA A 239 8.14 -3.49 20.79
CA ALA A 239 7.58 -3.41 22.15
C ALA A 239 6.79 -4.66 22.55
N GLN A 240 6.38 -5.49 21.57
CA GLN A 240 5.69 -6.76 21.78
C GLN A 240 4.49 -6.60 22.74
N THR A 241 3.52 -5.77 22.35
CA THR A 241 2.33 -5.56 23.16
C THR A 241 1.56 -6.87 23.38
N PRO A 242 0.82 -7.03 24.49
CA PRO A 242 0.03 -8.24 24.74
C PRO A 242 -0.93 -8.59 23.57
N GLU A 243 -1.47 -7.57 22.91
CA GLU A 243 -2.35 -7.70 21.76
C GLU A 243 -1.63 -8.25 20.54
N GLN A 244 -0.45 -7.72 20.23
CA GLN A 244 0.39 -8.19 19.13
C GLN A 244 0.81 -9.64 19.36
N ASN A 245 1.33 -9.95 20.57
CA ASN A 245 1.73 -11.30 20.91
C ASN A 245 0.58 -12.31 20.80
N ALA A 246 -0.63 -11.92 21.24
CA ALA A 246 -1.81 -12.78 21.11
C ALA A 246 -2.22 -12.98 19.65
N PHE A 247 -2.13 -11.94 18.81
CA PHE A 247 -2.39 -12.02 17.39
C PHE A 247 -1.40 -12.93 16.67
N ASP A 248 -0.10 -12.73 16.90
CA ASP A 248 0.98 -13.51 16.29
C ASP A 248 0.92 -14.99 16.71
N GLU A 249 0.61 -15.26 17.97
CA GLU A 249 0.43 -16.64 18.46
C GLU A 249 -0.74 -17.31 17.73
N LEU A 250 -1.87 -16.62 17.56
CA LEU A 250 -2.99 -17.14 16.79
C LEU A 250 -2.66 -17.35 15.32
N VAL A 251 -1.84 -16.47 14.71
CA VAL A 251 -1.37 -16.68 13.34
C VAL A 251 -0.58 -17.98 13.24
N ARG A 252 0.33 -18.24 14.20
CA ARG A 252 1.19 -19.44 14.24
C ARG A 252 0.41 -20.72 14.52
N THR A 253 -0.54 -20.70 15.45
CA THR A 253 -1.23 -21.92 15.95
C THR A 253 -2.50 -22.25 15.17
N ASP A 254 -3.31 -21.26 14.87
CA ASP A 254 -4.66 -21.43 14.29
C ASP A 254 -4.80 -20.81 12.89
N GLY A 255 -3.76 -20.13 12.43
CA GLY A 255 -3.64 -19.49 11.12
C GLY A 255 -4.25 -18.09 11.05
N LEU A 256 -3.86 -17.34 10.03
CA LEU A 256 -4.22 -15.94 9.83
C LEU A 256 -5.73 -15.67 9.91
N LYS A 257 -6.56 -16.58 9.37
CA LYS A 257 -8.02 -16.40 9.41
C LYS A 257 -8.58 -16.37 10.84
N ALA A 258 -8.04 -17.18 11.74
CA ALA A 258 -8.46 -17.20 13.14
C ALA A 258 -7.99 -15.92 13.88
N ALA A 259 -6.76 -15.47 13.62
CA ALA A 259 -6.23 -14.23 14.19
C ALA A 259 -7.04 -13.01 13.75
N LEU A 260 -7.41 -12.91 12.46
CA LEU A 260 -8.26 -11.83 11.96
C LEU A 260 -9.66 -11.88 12.58
N ALA A 261 -10.25 -13.06 12.74
CA ALA A 261 -11.56 -13.22 13.40
C ALA A 261 -11.52 -12.81 14.88
N TRP A 262 -10.42 -13.13 15.58
CA TRP A 262 -10.19 -12.70 16.97
C TRP A 262 -10.11 -11.17 17.07
N ARG A 263 -9.35 -10.54 16.19
CA ARG A 263 -9.23 -9.07 16.08
C ARG A 263 -10.61 -8.42 15.89
N ASP A 264 -11.37 -8.89 14.90
CA ASP A 264 -12.66 -8.30 14.53
C ASP A 264 -13.70 -8.49 15.63
N LYS A 265 -13.70 -9.64 16.31
CA LYS A 265 -14.56 -9.92 17.47
C LYS A 265 -14.27 -8.95 18.62
N ARG A 266 -12.99 -8.73 18.96
CA ARG A 266 -12.58 -7.82 20.04
C ARG A 266 -13.10 -6.39 19.80
N TYR A 267 -13.00 -5.89 18.56
CA TYR A 267 -13.52 -4.56 18.21
C TYR A 267 -15.06 -4.53 18.21
N GLY A 268 -15.71 -5.59 17.78
CA GLY A 268 -17.17 -5.72 17.82
C GLY A 268 -17.74 -5.75 19.24
N GLU A 269 -17.07 -6.41 20.18
CA GLU A 269 -17.45 -6.45 21.60
C GLU A 269 -17.36 -5.06 22.25
N ILE A 270 -16.25 -4.34 22.05
CA ILE A 270 -16.05 -2.97 22.56
C ILE A 270 -17.13 -2.02 22.04
N LEU A 271 -17.46 -2.09 20.74
CA LEU A 271 -18.50 -1.25 20.15
C LEU A 271 -19.90 -1.63 20.64
N GLY A 272 -20.16 -2.93 20.92
CA GLY A 272 -21.40 -3.41 21.49
C GLY A 272 -21.64 -2.88 22.92
N GLU A 273 -20.63 -2.92 23.77
CA GLU A 273 -20.70 -2.39 25.14
C GLU A 273 -20.97 -0.87 25.17
N LEU A 274 -20.41 -0.11 24.23
CA LEU A 274 -20.66 1.34 24.09
C LEU A 274 -22.07 1.65 23.59
N GLY A 275 -22.68 0.74 22.82
CA GLY A 275 -24.06 0.90 22.32
C GLY A 275 -25.14 0.56 23.34
N GLU A 276 -24.80 -0.15 24.43
CA GLU A 276 -25.72 -0.52 25.52
C GLU A 276 -25.66 0.47 26.70
N ALA A 277 -24.73 1.43 26.72
CA ALA A 277 -24.57 2.46 27.73
C ALA A 277 -25.26 3.78 27.36
#